data_32565fa9881239fbbeb2ae5bb68434f9
#
_entry.id   32565fa9881239fbbeb2ae5bb68434f9
#
_cell.length_a   1.000
_cell.length_b   1.000
_cell.length_c   1.000
_cell.angle_alpha   90.00
_cell.angle_beta   90.00
_cell.angle_gamma   90.00
#
_symmetry.space_group_name_H-M   'P 1'
#
loop_
_entity.id
_entity.type
_entity.pdbx_description
1 polymer ?
#
loop_
_entity_poly.entity_id
_entity_poly.type
_entity_poly.pdbx_seq_one_letter_code
_entity_poly.pdbx_strand_id
1 'polypeptide(L)'
;MANYANLPAPTPEGGLNRYMQEIRKFPLLEPEEEYMLAKRWVEEQDTEAAHKMVTSHLRLAAKIAMGYRGYGLPQAEVISEANVGLMQAVKRFDPERGFRLATYAMWWIRASIQEYILRSWSLVKLGTTSAQKKLFFNLRKAKARIGALEDGDMRPENVKRIATDLGVTEAEVISMNRRMSGGDASLNATVGSDGDSVMQWQDWLEDEDADQAGDYEERDELEARRELLAQALDVLNDREKDILTQRRLSDRPVTLEELSGQYKVSRERIRQIEVRAFEKLQKKMRDLARDKGMLTSA
;
A
#
# COMPACT_ATOMS: atom_id res chain seq x y z
N MET A 1 -5.33 43.51 -10.94
CA MET A 1 -5.68 42.20 -10.33
C MET A 1 -4.54 41.22 -10.62
N ALA A 2 -3.87 40.73 -9.62
CA ALA A 2 -2.83 39.72 -9.81
C ALA A 2 -3.53 38.41 -10.24
N ASN A 3 -3.11 37.85 -11.37
CA ASN A 3 -3.72 36.66 -11.95
C ASN A 3 -3.21 35.43 -11.20
N TYR A 4 -3.88 35.01 -10.13
CA TYR A 4 -3.51 33.91 -9.26
C TYR A 4 -3.58 32.51 -9.93
N ALA A 5 -4.20 32.45 -11.13
CA ALA A 5 -4.40 31.22 -11.87
C ALA A 5 -3.12 30.66 -12.53
N ASN A 6 -1.99 31.39 -12.54
CA ASN A 6 -0.80 31.07 -13.31
C ASN A 6 0.47 30.86 -12.43
N LEU A 7 0.32 30.40 -11.18
CA LEU A 7 1.48 29.95 -10.43
C LEU A 7 2.04 28.67 -11.08
N PRO A 8 3.32 28.67 -11.51
CA PRO A 8 3.93 27.47 -12.06
C PRO A 8 3.99 26.38 -10.98
N ALA A 9 3.56 25.17 -11.33
CA ALA A 9 3.75 24.02 -10.46
C ALA A 9 5.26 23.78 -10.22
N PRO A 10 5.69 23.35 -9.04
CA PRO A 10 7.08 23.02 -8.76
C PRO A 10 7.44 21.68 -9.41
N THR A 11 7.71 21.69 -10.73
CA THR A 11 8.14 20.51 -11.48
C THR A 11 9.64 20.25 -11.33
N PRO A 12 10.13 18.99 -11.47
CA PRO A 12 11.54 18.65 -11.29
C PRO A 12 12.48 19.35 -12.28
N GLU A 13 12.04 19.57 -13.51
CA GLU A 13 12.86 20.12 -14.61
C GLU A 13 12.81 21.64 -14.66
N GLY A 14 13.56 22.31 -13.79
CA GLY A 14 13.70 23.79 -13.82
C GLY A 14 12.51 24.57 -13.25
N GLY A 15 11.35 23.95 -13.07
CA GLY A 15 10.15 24.58 -12.55
C GLY A 15 10.28 25.05 -11.09
N LEU A 16 11.11 24.39 -10.28
CA LEU A 16 11.33 24.78 -8.90
C LEU A 16 11.96 26.17 -8.76
N ASN A 17 12.98 26.50 -9.56
CA ASN A 17 13.61 27.80 -9.53
C ASN A 17 12.63 28.90 -9.96
N ARG A 18 11.85 28.64 -11.01
CA ARG A 18 10.80 29.57 -11.46
C ARG A 18 9.74 29.75 -10.40
N TYR A 19 9.27 28.66 -9.79
CA TYR A 19 8.32 28.73 -8.67
C TYR A 19 8.86 29.58 -7.52
N MET A 20 10.14 29.39 -7.12
CA MET A 20 10.78 30.15 -6.05
C MET A 20 10.93 31.64 -6.38
N GLN A 21 11.08 32.01 -7.66
CA GLN A 21 11.09 33.39 -8.10
C GLN A 21 9.68 34.00 -8.03
N GLU A 22 8.66 33.28 -8.47
CA GLU A 22 7.28 33.74 -8.48
C GLU A 22 6.72 33.97 -7.06
N ILE A 23 6.95 33.03 -6.13
CA ILE A 23 6.47 33.18 -4.75
C ILE A 23 7.08 34.39 -4.02
N ARG A 24 8.26 34.89 -4.48
CA ARG A 24 8.88 36.09 -3.89
C ARG A 24 8.17 37.37 -4.27
N LYS A 25 7.40 37.39 -5.36
CA LYS A 25 6.68 38.58 -5.84
C LYS A 25 5.45 38.93 -4.97
N PHE A 26 4.94 37.93 -4.21
CA PHE A 26 3.79 38.20 -3.34
C PHE A 26 4.21 38.96 -2.10
N PRO A 27 3.50 40.06 -1.77
CA PRO A 27 3.78 40.84 -0.57
C PRO A 27 3.43 40.04 0.70
N LEU A 28 4.09 40.35 1.79
CA LEU A 28 3.70 39.88 3.11
C LEU A 28 2.50 40.72 3.60
N LEU A 29 1.56 40.07 4.29
CA LEU A 29 0.40 40.73 4.86
C LEU A 29 0.73 41.37 6.20
N GLU A 30 0.26 42.61 6.37
CA GLU A 30 0.24 43.25 7.69
C GLU A 30 -0.81 42.59 8.59
N PRO A 31 -0.65 42.70 9.93
CA PRO A 31 -1.54 42.02 10.88
C PRO A 31 -3.03 42.39 10.68
N GLU A 32 -3.30 43.65 10.39
CA GLU A 32 -4.66 44.15 10.19
C GLU A 32 -5.28 43.60 8.88
N GLU A 33 -4.49 43.58 7.80
CA GLU A 33 -4.94 43.02 6.52
C GLU A 33 -5.19 41.50 6.65
N GLU A 34 -4.31 40.78 7.37
CA GLU A 34 -4.47 39.35 7.62
C GLU A 34 -5.77 39.07 8.37
N TYR A 35 -6.06 39.87 9.42
CA TYR A 35 -7.29 39.74 10.19
C TYR A 35 -8.54 39.99 9.32
N MET A 36 -8.55 41.06 8.54
CA MET A 36 -9.67 41.42 7.66
C MET A 36 -9.92 40.33 6.59
N LEU A 37 -8.85 39.78 5.98
CA LEU A 37 -8.97 38.73 5.00
C LEU A 37 -9.46 37.43 5.64
N ALA A 38 -8.96 37.10 6.83
CA ALA A 38 -9.39 35.91 7.56
C ALA A 38 -10.88 36.01 7.95
N LYS A 39 -11.32 37.17 8.39
CA LYS A 39 -12.71 37.42 8.73
C LYS A 39 -13.64 37.28 7.53
N ARG A 40 -13.28 37.88 6.39
CA ARG A 40 -14.01 37.69 5.13
C ARG A 40 -14.09 36.23 4.69
N TRP A 41 -12.99 35.48 4.87
CA TRP A 41 -13.00 34.04 4.58
C TRP A 41 -13.96 33.28 5.49
N VAL A 42 -13.96 33.55 6.80
CA VAL A 42 -14.81 32.82 7.76
C VAL A 42 -16.28 33.18 7.61
N GLU A 43 -16.61 34.47 7.44
CA GLU A 43 -17.99 34.96 7.42
C GLU A 43 -18.62 34.84 6.03
N GLU A 44 -17.89 35.20 4.97
CA GLU A 44 -18.41 35.31 3.60
C GLU A 44 -17.98 34.15 2.70
N GLN A 45 -17.06 33.28 3.16
CA GLN A 45 -16.44 32.23 2.35
C GLN A 45 -15.77 32.79 1.08
N ASP A 46 -15.20 34.01 1.19
CA ASP A 46 -14.55 34.68 0.09
C ASP A 46 -13.25 33.96 -0.32
N THR A 47 -13.32 33.27 -1.47
CA THR A 47 -12.20 32.54 -2.04
C THR A 47 -11.01 33.42 -2.43
N GLU A 48 -11.25 34.67 -2.82
CA GLU A 48 -10.16 35.61 -3.15
C GLU A 48 -9.38 36.00 -1.89
N ALA A 49 -10.06 36.21 -0.76
CA ALA A 49 -9.41 36.43 0.53
C ALA A 49 -8.55 35.25 0.94
N ALA A 50 -9.07 34.02 0.82
CA ALA A 50 -8.31 32.81 1.10
C ALA A 50 -7.08 32.66 0.17
N HIS A 51 -7.22 32.90 -1.12
CA HIS A 51 -6.13 32.90 -2.09
C HIS A 51 -5.02 33.90 -1.72
N LYS A 52 -5.40 35.11 -1.31
CA LYS A 52 -4.44 36.15 -0.90
C LYS A 52 -3.68 35.73 0.37
N MET A 53 -4.36 35.10 1.33
CA MET A 53 -3.75 34.56 2.53
C MET A 53 -2.77 33.41 2.22
N VAL A 54 -3.12 32.47 1.33
CA VAL A 54 -2.24 31.40 0.92
C VAL A 54 -1.02 31.91 0.18
N THR A 55 -1.20 32.76 -0.85
CA THR A 55 -0.09 33.23 -1.69
C THR A 55 0.93 34.06 -0.93
N SER A 56 0.51 34.88 0.03
CA SER A 56 1.43 35.64 0.89
C SER A 56 2.27 34.77 1.83
N HIS A 57 1.82 33.54 2.13
CA HIS A 57 2.51 32.60 3.02
C HIS A 57 3.25 31.47 2.31
N LEU A 58 3.23 31.37 0.96
CA LEU A 58 3.96 30.35 0.19
C LEU A 58 5.47 30.35 0.49
N ARG A 59 6.06 31.53 0.72
CA ARG A 59 7.48 31.65 1.11
C ARG A 59 7.78 30.96 2.44
N LEU A 60 6.84 30.99 3.39
CA LEU A 60 6.96 30.32 4.69
C LEU A 60 6.91 28.79 4.48
N ALA A 61 5.96 28.30 3.68
CA ALA A 61 5.83 26.88 3.36
C ALA A 61 7.11 26.34 2.70
N ALA A 62 7.62 27.05 1.68
CA ALA A 62 8.84 26.67 0.99
C ALA A 62 10.08 26.67 1.94
N LYS A 63 10.20 27.67 2.85
CA LYS A 63 11.28 27.74 3.85
C LYS A 63 11.25 26.56 4.81
N ILE A 64 10.06 26.16 5.27
CA ILE A 64 9.91 24.98 6.17
C ILE A 64 10.25 23.71 5.41
N ALA A 65 9.74 23.54 4.17
CA ALA A 65 10.00 22.38 3.32
C ALA A 65 11.51 22.17 3.04
N MET A 66 12.26 23.26 2.88
CA MET A 66 13.72 23.19 2.69
C MET A 66 14.45 22.57 3.87
N GLY A 67 13.90 22.62 5.07
CA GLY A 67 14.46 21.97 6.27
C GLY A 67 14.39 20.43 6.22
N TYR A 68 13.61 19.85 5.28
CA TYR A 68 13.43 18.40 5.12
C TYR A 68 14.16 17.81 3.93
N ARG A 69 15.16 18.50 3.36
CA ARG A 69 15.97 18.00 2.21
C ARG A 69 16.67 16.67 2.47
N GLY A 70 17.04 16.38 3.70
CA GLY A 70 17.86 15.22 4.07
C GLY A 70 17.16 13.86 4.01
N TYR A 71 15.87 13.81 3.62
CA TYR A 71 15.09 12.57 3.59
C TYR A 71 15.08 11.87 2.22
N GLY A 72 15.80 12.40 1.21
CA GLY A 72 15.93 11.75 -0.11
C GLY A 72 14.71 11.89 -1.02
N LEU A 73 13.67 12.65 -0.63
CA LEU A 73 12.49 12.89 -1.44
C LEU A 73 12.66 14.11 -2.36
N PRO A 74 12.00 14.14 -3.53
CA PRO A 74 12.02 15.28 -4.45
C PRO A 74 11.54 16.56 -3.74
N GLN A 75 12.34 17.60 -3.76
CA GLN A 75 12.04 18.85 -3.04
C GLN A 75 10.77 19.53 -3.53
N ALA A 76 10.45 19.38 -4.81
CA ALA A 76 9.21 19.90 -5.39
C ALA A 76 7.97 19.29 -4.74
N GLU A 77 7.98 17.98 -4.53
CA GLU A 77 6.88 17.24 -3.87
C GLU A 77 6.72 17.67 -2.40
N VAL A 78 7.84 17.81 -1.68
CA VAL A 78 7.81 18.27 -0.27
C VAL A 78 7.22 19.69 -0.17
N ILE A 79 7.53 20.58 -1.12
CA ILE A 79 6.96 21.92 -1.17
C ILE A 79 5.47 21.86 -1.53
N SER A 80 5.06 21.01 -2.46
CA SER A 80 3.65 20.83 -2.81
C SER A 80 2.84 20.38 -1.61
N GLU A 81 3.35 19.42 -0.84
CA GLU A 81 2.71 18.95 0.38
C GLU A 81 2.69 20.04 1.49
N ALA A 82 3.75 20.84 1.58
CA ALA A 82 3.77 22.00 2.46
C ALA A 82 2.67 23.01 2.12
N ASN A 83 2.40 23.23 0.83
CA ASN A 83 1.32 24.12 0.38
C ASN A 83 -0.07 23.52 0.69
N VAL A 84 -0.24 22.21 0.61
CA VAL A 84 -1.47 21.52 1.07
C VAL A 84 -1.68 21.77 2.57
N GLY A 85 -0.64 21.60 3.39
CA GLY A 85 -0.69 21.92 4.82
C GLY A 85 -1.04 23.39 5.08
N LEU A 86 -0.49 24.32 4.31
CA LEU A 86 -0.83 25.76 4.41
C LEU A 86 -2.30 26.01 4.06
N MET A 87 -2.83 25.40 3.00
CA MET A 87 -4.25 25.53 2.65
C MET A 87 -5.18 24.98 3.73
N GLN A 88 -4.80 23.86 4.36
CA GLN A 88 -5.54 23.32 5.50
C GLN A 88 -5.52 24.26 6.70
N ALA A 89 -4.39 24.92 6.95
CA ALA A 89 -4.28 25.93 8.00
C ALA A 89 -5.21 27.12 7.73
N VAL A 90 -5.20 27.67 6.52
CA VAL A 90 -6.09 28.79 6.15
C VAL A 90 -7.56 28.41 6.31
N LYS A 91 -7.94 27.20 5.88
CA LYS A 91 -9.33 26.71 6.01
C LYS A 91 -9.83 26.65 7.46
N ARG A 92 -8.92 26.41 8.42
CA ARG A 92 -9.26 26.21 9.85
C ARG A 92 -8.81 27.34 10.74
N PHE A 93 -8.30 28.40 10.17
CA PHE A 93 -7.80 29.54 10.91
C PHE A 93 -8.94 30.36 11.50
N ASP A 94 -8.81 30.66 12.79
CA ASP A 94 -9.73 31.50 13.55
C ASP A 94 -9.03 32.81 13.93
N PRO A 95 -9.38 33.94 13.31
CA PRO A 95 -8.74 35.24 13.57
C PRO A 95 -9.05 35.81 14.97
N GLU A 96 -10.16 35.40 15.60
CA GLU A 96 -10.57 35.91 16.92
C GLU A 96 -9.65 35.44 18.04
N ARG A 97 -8.83 34.41 17.80
CA ARG A 97 -7.85 33.91 18.79
C ARG A 97 -6.63 34.79 18.99
N GLY A 98 -6.47 35.86 18.21
CA GLY A 98 -5.39 36.84 18.35
C GLY A 98 -4.00 36.36 17.94
N PHE A 99 -3.86 35.18 17.31
CA PHE A 99 -2.59 34.67 16.82
C PHE A 99 -2.44 34.92 15.32
N ARG A 100 -1.17 35.10 14.87
CA ARG A 100 -0.86 35.24 13.44
C ARG A 100 -1.05 33.90 12.71
N LEU A 101 -1.57 33.99 11.47
CA LEU A 101 -1.71 32.83 10.60
C LEU A 101 -0.38 32.09 10.44
N ALA A 102 0.73 32.79 10.30
CA ALA A 102 2.06 32.19 10.17
C ALA A 102 2.37 31.21 11.32
N THR A 103 2.04 31.56 12.56
CA THR A 103 2.28 30.71 13.74
C THR A 103 1.42 29.45 13.71
N TYR A 104 0.15 29.57 13.34
CA TYR A 104 -0.77 28.46 13.21
C TYR A 104 -0.41 27.56 12.03
N ALA A 105 -0.11 28.16 10.87
CA ALA A 105 0.24 27.45 9.66
C ALA A 105 1.51 26.60 9.80
N MET A 106 2.51 27.04 10.59
CA MET A 106 3.73 26.25 10.81
C MET A 106 3.45 24.84 11.34
N TRP A 107 2.43 24.65 12.16
CA TRP A 107 2.06 23.35 12.69
C TRP A 107 1.47 22.44 11.60
N TRP A 108 0.55 22.98 10.81
CA TRP A 108 -0.09 22.28 9.71
C TRP A 108 0.90 21.90 8.61
N ILE A 109 1.75 22.86 8.22
CA ILE A 109 2.79 22.64 7.21
C ILE A 109 3.74 21.51 7.65
N ARG A 110 4.21 21.55 8.89
CA ARG A 110 5.08 20.49 9.42
C ARG A 110 4.38 19.14 9.49
N ALA A 111 3.15 19.11 9.95
CA ALA A 111 2.37 17.88 10.04
C ALA A 111 2.18 17.25 8.65
N SER A 112 1.79 18.03 7.65
CA SER A 112 1.59 17.56 6.27
C SER A 112 2.91 17.03 5.67
N ILE A 113 4.01 17.77 5.79
CA ILE A 113 5.33 17.33 5.32
C ILE A 113 5.75 16.02 6.01
N GLN A 114 5.60 15.93 7.34
CA GLN A 114 6.01 14.74 8.09
C GLN A 114 5.17 13.52 7.73
N GLU A 115 3.88 13.70 7.53
CA GLU A 115 2.98 12.64 7.06
C GLU A 115 3.38 12.15 5.67
N TYR A 116 3.65 13.07 4.75
CA TYR A 116 4.11 12.75 3.41
C TYR A 116 5.44 11.97 3.43
N ILE A 117 6.43 12.44 4.20
CA ILE A 117 7.72 11.76 4.33
C ILE A 117 7.55 10.33 4.84
N LEU A 118 6.77 10.12 5.92
CA LEU A 118 6.54 8.78 6.48
C LEU A 118 5.83 7.83 5.51
N ARG A 119 5.03 8.36 4.58
CA ARG A 119 4.32 7.58 3.58
C ARG A 119 5.18 7.25 2.36
N SER A 120 6.06 8.18 1.96
CA SER A 120 6.78 8.12 0.68
C SER A 120 8.25 7.73 0.80
N TRP A 121 8.80 7.63 2.02
CA TRP A 121 10.21 7.35 2.25
C TRP A 121 10.60 5.90 1.90
N SER A 122 9.71 4.94 2.12
CA SER A 122 9.93 3.52 1.83
C SER A 122 8.63 2.87 1.35
N LEU A 123 8.74 1.84 0.51
CA LEU A 123 7.61 1.01 0.07
C LEU A 123 6.92 0.33 1.26
N VAL A 124 7.70 -0.07 2.27
CA VAL A 124 7.18 -0.62 3.52
C VAL A 124 6.88 0.52 4.49
N LYS A 125 5.62 0.70 4.84
CA LYS A 125 5.17 1.78 5.72
C LYS A 125 5.92 1.79 7.05
N LEU A 126 6.58 2.91 7.34
CA LEU A 126 7.27 3.19 8.58
C LEU A 126 6.44 4.12 9.48
N GLY A 127 6.74 4.10 10.78
CA GLY A 127 6.16 5.07 11.71
C GLY A 127 4.68 4.86 12.01
N THR A 128 4.26 3.61 12.24
CA THR A 128 2.88 3.28 12.64
C THR A 128 2.58 3.73 14.07
N THR A 129 3.56 3.66 14.97
CA THR A 129 3.41 4.10 16.37
C THR A 129 4.00 5.49 16.62
N SER A 130 3.58 6.14 17.71
CA SER A 130 4.12 7.44 18.13
C SER A 130 5.63 7.36 18.40
N ALA A 131 6.10 6.28 19.01
CA ALA A 131 7.52 6.03 19.28
C ALA A 131 8.34 5.93 17.99
N GLN A 132 7.84 5.18 17.01
CA GLN A 132 8.49 5.04 15.70
C GLN A 132 8.56 6.37 14.94
N LYS A 133 7.49 7.18 14.95
CA LYS A 133 7.51 8.53 14.36
C LYS A 133 8.55 9.42 15.02
N LYS A 134 8.61 9.40 16.35
CA LYS A 134 9.58 10.17 17.13
C LYS A 134 11.01 9.74 16.82
N LEU A 135 11.27 8.43 16.73
CA LEU A 135 12.57 7.88 16.37
C LEU A 135 12.95 8.26 14.93
N PHE A 136 12.06 8.09 13.96
CA PHE A 136 12.34 8.39 12.56
C PHE A 136 12.89 9.81 12.35
N PHE A 137 12.27 10.81 13.00
CA PHE A 137 12.69 12.21 12.83
C PHE A 137 13.87 12.63 13.72
N ASN A 138 14.10 11.94 14.84
CA ASN A 138 15.10 12.38 15.83
C ASN A 138 16.33 11.46 15.90
N LEU A 139 16.26 10.19 15.44
CA LEU A 139 17.35 9.21 15.57
C LEU A 139 18.65 9.71 14.93
N ARG A 140 18.59 10.24 13.72
CA ARG A 140 19.77 10.77 13.01
C ARG A 140 20.44 11.91 13.77
N LYS A 141 19.63 12.81 14.33
CA LYS A 141 20.11 13.92 15.16
C LYS A 141 20.68 13.44 16.50
N ALA A 142 20.07 12.44 17.11
CA ALA A 142 20.56 11.82 18.33
C ALA A 142 21.90 11.10 18.09
N LYS A 143 22.04 10.33 17.01
CA LYS A 143 23.31 9.71 16.58
C LYS A 143 24.41 10.75 16.38
N ALA A 144 24.13 11.85 15.69
CA ALA A 144 25.10 12.92 15.47
C ALA A 144 25.57 13.57 16.77
N ARG A 145 24.70 13.76 17.77
CA ARG A 145 25.06 14.31 19.08
C ARG A 145 26.02 13.42 19.89
N ILE A 146 25.88 12.10 19.71
CA ILE A 146 26.67 11.11 20.45
C ILE A 146 27.95 10.77 19.72
N GLY A 147 28.12 11.26 18.48
CA GLY A 147 29.24 10.88 17.61
C GLY A 147 29.16 9.44 17.09
N ALA A 148 28.02 8.79 17.23
CA ALA A 148 27.76 7.43 16.73
C ALA A 148 27.35 7.48 15.26
N LEU A 149 28.24 7.90 14.38
CA LEU A 149 28.02 7.99 12.93
C LEU A 149 28.37 6.69 12.21
N GLU A 150 28.74 5.63 12.94
CA GLU A 150 29.07 4.33 12.36
C GLU A 150 27.86 3.74 11.63
N ASP A 151 28.08 3.27 10.41
CA ASP A 151 27.11 2.51 9.65
C ASP A 151 27.02 1.08 10.24
N GLY A 152 25.84 0.62 10.55
CA GLY A 152 25.60 -0.71 11.10
C GLY A 152 24.92 -0.71 12.49
N ASP A 153 25.11 -1.80 13.22
CA ASP A 153 24.51 -1.98 14.55
C ASP A 153 25.22 -1.08 15.57
N MET A 154 24.42 -0.28 16.29
CA MET A 154 24.92 0.63 17.31
C MET A 154 25.39 -0.12 18.56
N ARG A 155 26.42 0.42 19.25
CA ARG A 155 26.86 -0.09 20.56
C ARG A 155 25.74 -0.03 21.59
N PRO A 156 25.61 -1.05 22.46
CA PRO A 156 24.53 -1.11 23.46
C PRO A 156 24.41 0.15 24.34
N GLU A 157 25.55 0.78 24.68
CA GLU A 157 25.60 2.02 25.47
C GLU A 157 24.91 3.20 24.76
N ASN A 158 25.14 3.32 23.45
CA ASN A 158 24.53 4.36 22.61
C ASN A 158 23.02 4.12 22.44
N VAL A 159 22.62 2.85 22.29
CA VAL A 159 21.20 2.46 22.23
C VAL A 159 20.46 2.86 23.50
N LYS A 160 21.02 2.54 24.69
CA LYS A 160 20.45 2.91 25.99
C LYS A 160 20.32 4.43 26.14
N ARG A 161 21.35 5.17 25.75
CA ARG A 161 21.36 6.63 25.84
C ARG A 161 20.27 7.24 24.97
N ILE A 162 20.15 6.79 23.72
CA ILE A 162 19.12 7.27 22.79
C ILE A 162 17.72 6.88 23.28
N ALA A 163 17.55 5.64 23.77
CA ALA A 163 16.28 5.18 24.33
C ALA A 163 15.81 6.06 25.49
N THR A 164 16.73 6.40 26.41
CA THR A 164 16.45 7.29 27.55
C THR A 164 16.14 8.72 27.08
N ASP A 165 16.95 9.29 26.19
CA ASP A 165 16.77 10.66 25.69
C ASP A 165 15.43 10.84 24.95
N LEU A 166 15.02 9.84 24.21
CA LEU A 166 13.78 9.88 23.42
C LEU A 166 12.58 9.26 24.13
N GLY A 167 12.76 8.61 25.29
CA GLY A 167 11.69 7.95 26.03
C GLY A 167 11.02 6.82 25.23
N VAL A 168 11.83 5.95 24.62
CA VAL A 168 11.42 4.79 23.80
C VAL A 168 12.18 3.56 24.27
N THR A 169 11.76 2.35 23.82
CA THR A 169 12.44 1.12 24.19
C THR A 169 13.72 0.90 23.38
N GLU A 170 14.69 0.18 23.95
CA GLU A 170 15.95 -0.18 23.26
C GLU A 170 15.67 -1.00 21.99
N ALA A 171 14.69 -1.91 22.03
CA ALA A 171 14.28 -2.73 20.89
C ALA A 171 13.75 -1.88 19.72
N GLU A 172 12.98 -0.82 20.03
CA GLU A 172 12.49 0.11 19.00
C GLU A 172 13.63 0.91 18.37
N VAL A 173 14.63 1.32 19.17
CA VAL A 173 15.81 2.02 18.65
C VAL A 173 16.60 1.13 17.70
N ILE A 174 16.87 -0.13 18.07
CA ILE A 174 17.59 -1.11 17.23
C ILE A 174 16.81 -1.37 15.94
N SER A 175 15.52 -1.66 16.05
CA SER A 175 14.67 -1.93 14.89
C SER A 175 14.63 -0.74 13.93
N MET A 176 14.47 0.49 14.45
CA MET A 176 14.46 1.69 13.61
C MET A 176 15.83 1.97 12.98
N ASN A 177 16.92 1.73 13.72
CA ASN A 177 18.27 1.91 13.19
C ASN A 177 18.53 0.99 11.98
N ARG A 178 18.17 -0.29 12.10
CA ARG A 178 18.32 -1.26 11.00
C ARG A 178 17.50 -0.88 9.77
N ARG A 179 16.26 -0.40 9.97
CA ARG A 179 15.40 0.05 8.87
C ARG A 179 15.89 1.33 8.19
N MET A 180 16.57 2.22 8.94
CA MET A 180 17.07 3.49 8.42
C MET A 180 18.51 3.41 7.88
N SER A 181 19.21 2.29 8.09
CA SER A 181 20.60 2.10 7.62
C SER A 181 20.71 1.90 6.12
N GLY A 182 19.66 1.37 5.48
CA GLY A 182 19.58 1.19 4.04
C GLY A 182 18.25 1.71 3.48
N GLY A 183 18.29 2.29 2.28
CA GLY A 183 17.08 2.56 1.50
C GLY A 183 16.57 1.30 0.81
N ASP A 184 15.39 1.40 0.18
CA ASP A 184 14.86 0.32 -0.65
C ASP A 184 15.79 0.09 -1.84
N ALA A 185 16.24 -1.15 -2.04
CA ALA A 185 17.08 -1.52 -3.18
C ALA A 185 16.21 -1.71 -4.42
N SER A 186 16.69 -1.26 -5.57
CA SER A 186 16.00 -1.49 -6.84
C SER A 186 16.31 -2.88 -7.37
N LEU A 187 15.28 -3.69 -7.61
CA LEU A 187 15.41 -4.99 -8.26
C LEU A 187 15.84 -4.88 -9.73
N ASN A 188 15.64 -3.71 -10.33
CA ASN A 188 16.11 -3.42 -11.70
C ASN A 188 17.56 -2.93 -11.75
N ALA A 189 18.25 -2.85 -10.60
CA ALA A 189 19.65 -2.51 -10.59
C ALA A 189 20.47 -3.63 -11.24
N THR A 190 21.40 -3.26 -12.13
CA THR A 190 22.24 -4.21 -12.85
C THR A 190 23.28 -4.84 -11.95
N VAL A 191 23.47 -6.14 -12.06
CA VAL A 191 24.49 -6.91 -11.35
C VAL A 191 25.63 -7.23 -12.32
N GLY A 192 26.80 -6.64 -12.10
CA GLY A 192 27.99 -6.85 -12.93
C GLY A 192 28.27 -5.73 -13.91
N SER A 193 29.54 -5.55 -14.24
CA SER A 193 30.04 -4.50 -15.11
C SER A 193 30.59 -4.98 -16.45
N ASP A 194 30.50 -6.28 -16.79
CA ASP A 194 31.01 -6.85 -18.03
C ASP A 194 29.94 -6.93 -19.13
N GLY A 195 30.10 -6.12 -20.00
CA GLY A 195 29.71 -5.65 -21.32
C GLY A 195 28.61 -6.30 -22.14
N ASP A 196 28.06 -7.49 -21.91
CA ASP A 196 27.14 -8.13 -22.88
C ASP A 196 25.84 -8.77 -22.33
N SER A 197 25.69 -8.90 -21.02
CA SER A 197 24.39 -9.28 -20.43
C SER A 197 24.08 -8.41 -19.22
N VAL A 198 23.11 -7.52 -19.39
CA VAL A 198 22.60 -6.67 -18.31
C VAL A 198 21.67 -7.50 -17.43
N MET A 199 22.26 -8.31 -16.56
CA MET A 199 21.53 -9.10 -15.56
C MET A 199 21.08 -8.17 -14.44
N GLN A 200 19.82 -8.25 -14.04
CA GLN A 200 19.24 -7.45 -12.97
C GLN A 200 19.09 -8.29 -11.69
N TRP A 201 19.00 -7.64 -10.53
CA TRP A 201 18.77 -8.33 -9.26
C TRP A 201 17.51 -9.19 -9.27
N GLN A 202 16.47 -8.78 -10.00
CA GLN A 202 15.23 -9.56 -10.13
C GLN A 202 15.44 -10.92 -10.82
N ASP A 203 16.43 -11.03 -11.71
CA ASP A 203 16.70 -12.27 -12.44
C ASP A 203 17.33 -13.35 -11.55
N TRP A 204 17.76 -12.98 -10.36
CA TRP A 204 18.37 -13.86 -9.35
C TRP A 204 17.37 -14.33 -8.29
N LEU A 205 16.14 -13.79 -8.32
CA LEU A 205 15.13 -14.20 -7.37
C LEU A 205 14.55 -15.56 -7.78
N GLU A 206 14.73 -16.52 -6.92
CA GLU A 206 14.09 -17.84 -7.03
C GLU A 206 12.76 -17.81 -6.27
N ASP A 207 11.76 -18.46 -6.84
CA ASP A 207 10.51 -18.73 -6.16
C ASP A 207 10.72 -19.98 -5.30
N GLU A 208 10.84 -19.78 -3.99
CA GLU A 208 11.09 -20.86 -3.02
C GLU A 208 9.92 -21.86 -2.93
N ASP A 209 8.72 -21.43 -3.34
CA ASP A 209 7.49 -22.24 -3.31
C ASP A 209 7.21 -22.92 -4.67
N ALA A 210 8.03 -22.69 -5.69
CA ALA A 210 7.85 -23.28 -7.02
C ALA A 210 8.26 -24.75 -7.04
N ASP A 211 7.29 -25.62 -6.83
CA ASP A 211 7.42 -27.07 -7.02
C ASP A 211 6.81 -27.52 -8.35
N GLN A 212 7.56 -27.31 -9.45
CA GLN A 212 7.12 -27.67 -10.79
C GLN A 212 6.83 -29.16 -10.96
N ALA A 213 7.53 -30.01 -10.20
CA ALA A 213 7.33 -31.44 -10.24
C ALA A 213 6.01 -31.82 -9.56
N GLY A 214 5.77 -31.29 -8.36
CA GLY A 214 4.51 -31.49 -7.64
C GLY A 214 3.30 -30.93 -8.36
N ASP A 215 3.41 -29.73 -8.92
CA ASP A 215 2.35 -29.10 -9.73
C ASP A 215 2.01 -29.94 -10.97
N TYR A 216 3.02 -30.52 -11.61
CA TYR A 216 2.81 -31.41 -12.77
C TYR A 216 2.15 -32.72 -12.34
N GLU A 217 2.61 -33.32 -11.25
CA GLU A 217 2.03 -34.56 -10.69
C GLU A 217 0.55 -34.36 -10.32
N GLU A 218 0.23 -33.24 -9.63
CA GLU A 218 -1.16 -32.92 -9.28
C GLU A 218 -2.06 -32.72 -10.51
N ARG A 219 -1.54 -32.07 -11.55
CA ARG A 219 -2.27 -31.86 -12.81
C ARG A 219 -2.51 -33.18 -13.54
N ASP A 220 -1.48 -33.99 -13.68
CA ASP A 220 -1.57 -35.30 -14.33
C ASP A 220 -2.56 -36.21 -13.59
N GLU A 221 -2.48 -36.25 -12.26
CA GLU A 221 -3.42 -37.01 -11.43
C GLU A 221 -4.86 -36.50 -11.57
N LEU A 222 -5.04 -35.17 -11.62
CA LEU A 222 -6.36 -34.57 -11.80
C LEU A 222 -6.95 -34.88 -13.19
N GLU A 223 -6.13 -34.83 -14.24
CA GLU A 223 -6.54 -35.20 -15.61
C GLU A 223 -6.91 -36.68 -15.70
N ALA A 224 -6.10 -37.56 -15.14
CA ALA A 224 -6.38 -38.98 -15.07
C ALA A 224 -7.71 -39.29 -14.33
N ARG A 225 -7.95 -38.61 -13.20
CA ARG A 225 -9.19 -38.73 -12.44
C ARG A 225 -10.40 -38.21 -13.25
N ARG A 226 -10.25 -37.11 -14.01
CA ARG A 226 -11.29 -36.57 -14.89
C ARG A 226 -11.64 -37.53 -16.03
N GLU A 227 -10.65 -38.15 -16.66
CA GLU A 227 -10.86 -39.17 -17.70
C GLU A 227 -11.63 -40.39 -17.16
N LEU A 228 -11.22 -40.90 -15.99
CA LEU A 228 -11.90 -42.01 -15.32
C LEU A 228 -13.36 -41.65 -14.99
N LEU A 229 -13.61 -40.43 -14.52
CA LEU A 229 -14.94 -39.95 -14.21
C LEU A 229 -15.80 -39.86 -15.48
N ALA A 230 -15.26 -39.31 -16.58
CA ALA A 230 -15.94 -39.22 -17.85
C ALA A 230 -16.38 -40.62 -18.39
N GLN A 231 -15.45 -41.60 -18.39
CA GLN A 231 -15.73 -42.97 -18.78
C GLN A 231 -16.72 -43.67 -17.84
N ALA A 232 -16.70 -43.37 -16.55
CA ALA A 232 -17.62 -43.95 -15.59
C ALA A 232 -19.03 -43.37 -15.68
N LEU A 233 -19.18 -42.10 -16.10
CA LEU A 233 -20.48 -41.48 -16.35
C LEU A 233 -21.25 -42.12 -17.54
N ASP A 234 -20.57 -42.76 -18.48
CA ASP A 234 -21.20 -43.41 -19.61
C ASP A 234 -21.98 -44.69 -19.26
N VAL A 235 -21.77 -45.22 -18.04
CA VAL A 235 -22.54 -46.38 -17.53
C VAL A 235 -23.91 -45.98 -16.96
N LEU A 236 -24.08 -44.69 -16.69
CA LEU A 236 -25.35 -44.18 -16.14
C LEU A 236 -26.35 -43.88 -17.25
N ASN A 237 -27.63 -44.09 -16.93
CA ASN A 237 -28.72 -43.66 -17.82
C ASN A 237 -28.78 -42.12 -17.85
N ASP A 238 -29.28 -41.54 -18.95
CA ASP A 238 -29.38 -40.08 -19.15
C ASP A 238 -29.99 -39.37 -17.93
N ARG A 239 -31.01 -39.94 -17.35
CA ARG A 239 -31.68 -39.40 -16.15
C ARG A 239 -30.80 -39.48 -14.90
N GLU A 240 -30.10 -40.58 -14.70
CA GLU A 240 -29.14 -40.75 -13.57
C GLU A 240 -27.97 -39.80 -13.73
N LYS A 241 -27.44 -39.66 -14.96
CA LYS A 241 -26.34 -38.76 -15.30
C LYS A 241 -26.72 -37.30 -15.04
N ASP A 242 -27.89 -36.87 -15.50
CA ASP A 242 -28.36 -35.50 -15.31
C ASP A 242 -28.57 -35.14 -13.84
N ILE A 243 -29.26 -35.98 -13.05
CA ILE A 243 -29.48 -35.80 -11.64
C ILE A 243 -28.14 -35.72 -10.89
N LEU A 244 -27.19 -36.63 -11.19
CA LEU A 244 -25.88 -36.65 -10.53
C LEU A 244 -25.05 -35.40 -10.88
N THR A 245 -25.05 -35.00 -12.16
CA THR A 245 -24.32 -33.79 -12.61
C THR A 245 -24.85 -32.54 -11.96
N GLN A 246 -26.15 -32.33 -11.93
CA GLN A 246 -26.76 -31.14 -11.33
C GLN A 246 -26.59 -31.11 -9.80
N ARG A 247 -26.47 -32.27 -9.17
CA ARG A 247 -26.38 -32.35 -7.68
C ARG A 247 -24.94 -32.38 -7.15
N ARG A 248 -23.99 -33.00 -7.86
CA ARG A 248 -22.66 -33.32 -7.34
C ARG A 248 -21.50 -32.72 -8.18
N LEU A 249 -21.72 -32.48 -9.45
CA LEU A 249 -20.68 -32.04 -10.36
C LEU A 249 -20.86 -30.57 -10.81
N SER A 250 -21.93 -29.91 -10.34
CA SER A 250 -22.17 -28.49 -10.61
C SER A 250 -21.66 -27.61 -9.48
N ASP A 251 -21.07 -26.47 -9.79
CA ASP A 251 -20.65 -25.45 -8.82
C ASP A 251 -21.82 -24.92 -7.96
N ARG A 252 -23.02 -24.98 -8.50
CA ARG A 252 -24.27 -24.63 -7.78
C ARG A 252 -25.21 -25.83 -7.77
N PRO A 253 -25.15 -26.69 -6.74
CA PRO A 253 -25.96 -27.89 -6.68
C PRO A 253 -27.45 -27.53 -6.59
N VAL A 254 -28.25 -28.09 -7.49
CA VAL A 254 -29.71 -27.94 -7.55
C VAL A 254 -30.35 -28.68 -6.36
N THR A 255 -31.41 -28.15 -5.76
CA THR A 255 -32.08 -28.78 -4.61
C THR A 255 -32.88 -30.02 -5.02
N LEU A 256 -33.10 -30.95 -4.09
CA LEU A 256 -33.96 -32.13 -4.32
C LEU A 256 -35.41 -31.76 -4.68
N GLU A 257 -35.84 -30.59 -4.21
CA GLU A 257 -37.19 -30.07 -4.42
C GLU A 257 -37.39 -29.58 -5.86
N GLU A 258 -36.41 -28.84 -6.38
CA GLU A 258 -36.42 -28.40 -7.77
C GLU A 258 -36.36 -29.57 -8.77
N LEU A 259 -35.51 -30.57 -8.50
CA LEU A 259 -35.43 -31.78 -9.33
C LEU A 259 -36.72 -32.62 -9.22
N SER A 260 -37.35 -32.65 -8.04
CA SER A 260 -38.64 -33.34 -7.89
C SER A 260 -39.74 -32.72 -8.76
N GLY A 261 -39.74 -31.38 -8.86
CA GLY A 261 -40.63 -30.63 -9.75
C GLY A 261 -40.33 -30.89 -11.22
N GLN A 262 -39.04 -30.86 -11.59
CA GLN A 262 -38.58 -31.08 -12.96
C GLN A 262 -38.95 -32.49 -13.48
N TYR A 263 -38.70 -33.51 -12.67
CA TYR A 263 -38.92 -34.92 -13.07
C TYR A 263 -40.32 -35.47 -12.65
N LYS A 264 -41.15 -34.68 -12.00
CA LYS A 264 -42.49 -35.06 -11.52
C LYS A 264 -42.48 -36.32 -10.65
N VAL A 265 -41.51 -36.45 -9.76
CA VAL A 265 -41.37 -37.59 -8.83
C VAL A 265 -41.09 -37.05 -7.41
N SER A 266 -41.35 -37.88 -6.39
CA SER A 266 -41.10 -37.48 -5.03
C SER A 266 -39.63 -37.19 -4.74
N ARG A 267 -39.37 -36.28 -3.77
CA ARG A 267 -38.00 -35.95 -3.31
C ARG A 267 -37.20 -37.19 -2.91
N GLU A 268 -37.86 -38.11 -2.20
CA GLU A 268 -37.22 -39.36 -1.77
C GLU A 268 -36.82 -40.23 -2.96
N ARG A 269 -37.64 -40.22 -4.02
CA ARG A 269 -37.29 -40.95 -5.25
C ARG A 269 -36.08 -40.38 -5.97
N ILE A 270 -35.94 -39.05 -6.00
CA ILE A 270 -34.74 -38.39 -6.54
C ILE A 270 -33.51 -38.80 -5.71
N ARG A 271 -33.60 -38.76 -4.39
CA ARG A 271 -32.53 -39.17 -3.46
C ARG A 271 -32.11 -40.64 -3.70
N GLN A 272 -33.08 -41.54 -3.87
CA GLN A 272 -32.79 -42.95 -4.17
C GLN A 272 -32.09 -43.12 -5.53
N ILE A 273 -32.46 -42.35 -6.56
CA ILE A 273 -31.80 -42.35 -7.83
C ILE A 273 -30.37 -41.83 -7.71
N GLU A 274 -30.17 -40.68 -7.00
CA GLU A 274 -28.85 -40.10 -6.73
C GLU A 274 -27.92 -41.12 -6.07
N VAL A 275 -28.36 -41.78 -4.98
CA VAL A 275 -27.57 -42.79 -4.26
C VAL A 275 -27.18 -43.97 -5.15
N ARG A 276 -28.14 -44.54 -5.88
CA ARG A 276 -27.88 -45.66 -6.79
C ARG A 276 -26.94 -45.28 -7.94
N ALA A 277 -27.13 -44.09 -8.49
CA ALA A 277 -26.26 -43.58 -9.56
C ALA A 277 -24.83 -43.39 -9.04
N PHE A 278 -24.69 -42.85 -7.82
CA PHE A 278 -23.38 -42.68 -7.20
C PHE A 278 -22.69 -44.03 -6.89
N GLU A 279 -23.42 -45.03 -6.41
CA GLU A 279 -22.88 -46.37 -6.15
C GLU A 279 -22.40 -47.03 -7.47
N LYS A 280 -23.19 -46.94 -8.54
CA LYS A 280 -22.81 -47.43 -9.88
C LYS A 280 -21.54 -46.76 -10.39
N LEU A 281 -21.49 -45.41 -10.28
CA LEU A 281 -20.35 -44.60 -10.66
C LEU A 281 -19.09 -45.00 -9.88
N GLN A 282 -19.20 -45.08 -8.54
CA GLN A 282 -18.09 -45.46 -7.66
C GLN A 282 -17.54 -46.86 -7.99
N LYS A 283 -18.43 -47.81 -8.22
CA LYS A 283 -18.03 -49.15 -8.60
C LYS A 283 -17.25 -49.14 -9.90
N LYS A 284 -17.79 -48.47 -10.95
CA LYS A 284 -17.15 -48.39 -12.27
C LYS A 284 -15.82 -47.65 -12.23
N MET A 285 -15.72 -46.55 -11.45
CA MET A 285 -14.46 -45.85 -11.27
C MET A 285 -13.39 -46.76 -10.62
N ARG A 286 -13.75 -47.53 -9.61
CA ARG A 286 -12.83 -48.49 -8.97
C ARG A 286 -12.34 -49.56 -9.92
N ASP A 287 -13.24 -50.09 -10.75
CA ASP A 287 -12.91 -51.12 -11.75
C ASP A 287 -11.92 -50.52 -12.78
N LEU A 288 -12.23 -49.36 -13.34
CA LEU A 288 -11.36 -48.65 -14.27
C LEU A 288 -10.00 -48.26 -13.69
N ALA A 289 -9.98 -47.84 -12.41
CA ALA A 289 -8.73 -47.48 -11.71
C ALA A 289 -7.82 -48.73 -11.47
N ARG A 290 -8.45 -49.91 -11.24
CA ARG A 290 -7.74 -51.19 -11.17
C ARG A 290 -7.17 -51.60 -12.51
N ASP A 291 -7.96 -51.48 -13.58
CA ASP A 291 -7.57 -51.81 -14.96
C ASP A 291 -6.38 -50.96 -15.44
N LYS A 292 -6.34 -49.67 -15.01
CA LYS A 292 -5.23 -48.73 -15.29
C LYS A 292 -4.04 -48.87 -14.29
N GLY A 293 -4.10 -49.74 -13.31
CA GLY A 293 -3.02 -49.97 -12.33
C GLY A 293 -2.84 -48.84 -11.34
N MET A 294 -3.82 -47.92 -11.24
CA MET A 294 -3.81 -46.78 -10.30
C MET A 294 -4.16 -47.16 -8.87
N LEU A 295 -4.75 -48.32 -8.63
CA LEU A 295 -5.03 -48.89 -7.34
C LEU A 295 -4.24 -50.17 -7.20
N THR A 296 -3.28 -50.23 -6.27
CA THR A 296 -2.68 -51.46 -5.83
C THR A 296 -3.78 -52.33 -5.21
N SER A 297 -3.87 -53.59 -5.63
CA SER A 297 -4.76 -54.59 -5.01
C SER A 297 -4.42 -54.71 -3.54
N ALA A 298 -5.29 -54.17 -2.65
CA ALA A 298 -5.26 -54.51 -1.23
C ALA A 298 -5.92 -55.85 -1.00
#